data_596f5188772e71c905930ba5faa3b597
#
_entry.id   596f5188772e71c905930ba5faa3b597
#
_cell.length_a   1.000
_cell.length_b   1.000
_cell.length_c   1.000
_cell.angle_alpha   90.00
_cell.angle_beta   90.00
_cell.angle_gamma   90.00
#
_symmetry.space_group_name_H-M   'P 1'
#
loop_
_entity.id
_entity.type
_entity.pdbx_description
1 polymer ?
#
loop_
_entity_poly.entity_id
_entity_poly.type
_entity_poly.pdbx_seq_one_letter_code
_entity_poly.pdbx_strand_id
1 'polypeptide(L)'
;MSYGIAYAGAESEYNDADAVIFGIPYDHTACFKAGAREAPTAIRRASYNFEEIHFEHGLHERTLQVCDYGNCDDFILPEDMFAEVDFAVAPAVRDGKFTIAMGGEHSINIPIIRAFPERSIALISIDAHLDSRDEYLGTPNSHACVMRRAADHLG
;
A
#
# COMPACT_ATOMS: atom_id res chain seq x y z
N MET A 1 -2.21 1.59 -15.27
CA MET A 1 -3.13 1.69 -14.12
C MET A 1 -4.57 1.50 -14.57
N SER A 2 -5.30 0.62 -13.93
CA SER A 2 -6.70 0.35 -14.24
C SER A 2 -7.57 1.49 -13.69
N TYR A 3 -8.34 2.17 -14.55
CA TYR A 3 -9.38 3.11 -14.15
C TYR A 3 -10.54 2.33 -13.51
N GLY A 4 -10.36 1.95 -12.27
CA GLY A 4 -11.39 1.33 -11.44
C GLY A 4 -12.18 2.37 -10.66
N ILE A 5 -13.00 1.91 -9.73
CA ILE A 5 -13.67 2.77 -8.75
C ILE A 5 -12.63 3.44 -7.85
N ALA A 6 -12.71 4.76 -7.65
CA ALA A 6 -11.85 5.49 -6.74
C ALA A 6 -12.36 5.37 -5.28
N TYR A 7 -11.53 5.67 -4.29
CA TYR A 7 -11.96 5.87 -2.91
C TYR A 7 -12.84 7.12 -2.81
N ALA A 8 -13.95 7.02 -2.10
CA ALA A 8 -14.88 8.14 -1.95
C ALA A 8 -14.16 9.38 -1.38
N GLY A 9 -14.42 10.55 -1.96
CA GLY A 9 -13.80 11.80 -1.56
C GLY A 9 -12.35 12.02 -2.01
N ALA A 10 -11.68 11.02 -2.63
CA ALA A 10 -10.32 11.16 -3.14
C ALA A 10 -10.31 11.65 -4.60
N GLU A 11 -10.68 12.91 -4.79
CA GLU A 11 -10.92 13.52 -6.12
C GLU A 11 -9.81 14.51 -6.54
N SER A 12 -8.79 14.73 -5.71
CA SER A 12 -7.71 15.65 -6.04
C SER A 12 -6.79 15.08 -7.12
N GLU A 13 -6.30 15.95 -7.99
CA GLU A 13 -5.20 15.60 -8.88
C GLU A 13 -3.91 15.38 -8.07
N TYR A 14 -3.00 14.54 -8.58
CA TYR A 14 -1.76 14.19 -7.88
C TYR A 14 -0.95 15.41 -7.41
N ASN A 15 -0.84 16.43 -8.24
CA ASN A 15 -0.03 17.62 -7.92
C ASN A 15 -0.62 18.44 -6.77
N ASP A 16 -1.94 18.44 -6.63
CA ASP A 16 -2.66 19.22 -5.63
C ASP A 16 -2.91 18.42 -4.33
N ALA A 17 -2.66 17.11 -4.35
CA ALA A 17 -2.92 16.24 -3.22
C ALA A 17 -1.85 16.33 -2.14
N ASP A 18 -2.26 16.31 -0.87
CA ASP A 18 -1.39 16.10 0.30
C ASP A 18 -1.15 14.61 0.57
N ALA A 19 -2.15 13.78 0.24
CA ALA A 19 -2.11 12.33 0.41
C ALA A 19 -2.44 11.60 -0.89
N VAL A 20 -1.80 10.42 -1.08
CA VAL A 20 -2.02 9.58 -2.26
C VAL A 20 -2.34 8.15 -1.84
N ILE A 21 -3.41 7.61 -2.40
CA ILE A 21 -3.85 6.23 -2.17
C ILE A 21 -3.38 5.35 -3.34
N PHE A 22 -2.75 4.23 -3.04
CA PHE A 22 -2.33 3.21 -4.00
C PHE A 22 -3.02 1.88 -3.67
N GLY A 23 -3.56 1.20 -4.66
CA GLY A 23 -4.02 -0.18 -4.52
C GLY A 23 -2.99 -1.15 -5.10
N ILE A 24 -2.64 -2.21 -4.34
CA ILE A 24 -1.66 -3.22 -4.75
C ILE A 24 -2.32 -4.60 -4.63
N PRO A 25 -3.01 -5.07 -5.70
CA PRO A 25 -3.79 -6.30 -5.70
C PRO A 25 -2.90 -7.54 -5.86
N TYR A 26 -2.11 -7.88 -4.84
CA TYR A 26 -1.15 -8.99 -4.88
C TYR A 26 -1.33 -9.95 -3.70
N ASP A 27 -1.42 -11.27 -3.95
CA ASP A 27 -1.54 -12.30 -2.91
C ASP A 27 -0.90 -13.65 -3.30
N HIS A 28 0.11 -13.63 -4.17
CA HIS A 28 0.71 -14.87 -4.69
C HIS A 28 1.55 -15.65 -3.68
N THR A 29 2.02 -15.04 -2.61
CA THR A 29 2.75 -15.76 -1.55
C THR A 29 1.86 -16.17 -0.37
N ALA A 30 0.55 -15.90 -0.43
CA ALA A 30 -0.40 -16.32 0.61
C ALA A 30 -0.39 -17.83 0.81
N CYS A 31 -0.24 -18.29 2.07
CA CYS A 31 -0.06 -19.70 2.39
C CYS A 31 -1.36 -20.49 2.67
N PHE A 32 -2.51 -19.81 2.80
CA PHE A 32 -3.78 -20.47 3.14
C PHE A 32 -4.87 -20.23 2.09
N LYS A 33 -5.38 -19.01 2.01
CA LYS A 33 -6.43 -18.67 1.04
C LYS A 33 -5.99 -17.45 0.22
N ALA A 34 -6.08 -17.56 -1.09
CA ALA A 34 -6.04 -16.41 -1.98
C ALA A 34 -7.30 -15.55 -1.81
N GLY A 35 -7.24 -14.29 -2.26
CA GLY A 35 -8.36 -13.35 -2.23
C GLY A 35 -8.00 -11.99 -1.63
N ALA A 36 -6.86 -11.86 -0.94
CA ALA A 36 -6.39 -10.59 -0.43
C ALA A 36 -6.18 -9.54 -1.54
N ARG A 37 -5.90 -9.97 -2.77
CA ARG A 37 -5.80 -9.11 -3.96
C ARG A 37 -7.07 -8.31 -4.26
N GLU A 38 -8.23 -8.79 -3.81
CA GLU A 38 -9.50 -8.09 -4.00
C GLU A 38 -9.68 -6.91 -3.03
N ALA A 39 -8.88 -6.85 -1.96
CA ALA A 39 -9.08 -5.88 -0.89
C ALA A 39 -9.02 -4.42 -1.35
N PRO A 40 -8.10 -3.97 -2.22
CA PRO A 40 -8.08 -2.57 -2.65
C PRO A 40 -9.39 -2.14 -3.32
N THR A 41 -9.96 -2.99 -4.17
CA THR A 41 -11.25 -2.72 -4.82
C THR A 41 -12.42 -2.80 -3.84
N ALA A 42 -12.40 -3.78 -2.92
CA ALA A 42 -13.45 -3.94 -1.91
C ALA A 42 -13.49 -2.76 -0.93
N ILE A 43 -12.33 -2.26 -0.51
CA ILE A 43 -12.20 -1.07 0.36
C ILE A 43 -12.76 0.17 -0.33
N ARG A 44 -12.43 0.41 -1.61
CA ARG A 44 -12.97 1.53 -2.38
C ARG A 44 -14.49 1.46 -2.51
N ARG A 45 -15.04 0.27 -2.78
CA ARG A 45 -16.50 0.09 -2.82
C ARG A 45 -17.15 0.38 -1.46
N ALA A 46 -16.52 -0.06 -0.38
CA ALA A 46 -17.03 0.16 0.96
C ALA A 46 -16.99 1.64 1.39
N SER A 47 -16.01 2.42 0.89
CA SER A 47 -15.85 3.83 1.24
C SER A 47 -17.08 4.69 0.90
N TYR A 48 -17.86 4.31 -0.10
CA TYR A 48 -19.11 5.03 -0.45
C TYR A 48 -20.25 4.87 0.57
N ASN A 49 -20.05 4.06 1.62
CA ASN A 49 -21.03 3.90 2.70
C ASN A 49 -20.64 4.68 3.97
N PHE A 50 -19.58 5.48 3.95
CA PHE A 50 -19.18 6.29 5.09
C PHE A 50 -19.89 7.65 5.07
N GLU A 51 -20.00 8.24 6.28
CA GLU A 51 -20.46 9.61 6.43
C GLU A 51 -19.37 10.58 5.96
N GLU A 52 -19.77 11.63 5.26
CA GLU A 52 -18.85 12.65 4.73
C GLU A 52 -18.19 13.51 5.82
N ILE A 53 -18.71 13.46 7.05
CA ILE A 53 -18.27 14.30 8.17
C ILE A 53 -17.76 13.44 9.31
N HIS A 54 -16.53 13.69 9.73
CA HIS A 54 -15.97 13.13 10.96
C HIS A 54 -16.31 14.06 12.13
N PHE A 55 -17.38 13.75 12.85
CA PHE A 55 -17.96 14.64 13.88
C PHE A 55 -16.97 14.98 15.01
N GLU A 56 -16.15 14.02 15.44
CA GLU A 56 -15.20 14.22 16.53
C GLU A 56 -14.15 15.30 16.22
N HIS A 57 -13.72 15.38 14.97
CA HIS A 57 -12.71 16.34 14.52
C HIS A 57 -13.28 17.50 13.70
N GLY A 58 -14.58 17.49 13.42
CA GLY A 58 -15.22 18.50 12.58
C GLY A 58 -14.67 18.55 11.15
N LEU A 59 -14.11 17.45 10.67
CA LEU A 59 -13.53 17.35 9.34
C LEU A 59 -14.58 16.85 8.34
N HIS A 60 -14.63 17.51 7.19
CA HIS A 60 -15.40 17.04 6.04
C HIS A 60 -14.44 16.43 5.01
N GLU A 61 -14.73 15.23 4.49
CA GLU A 61 -13.84 14.52 3.56
C GLU A 61 -13.42 15.38 2.35
N ARG A 62 -14.36 16.19 1.81
CA ARG A 62 -14.10 17.10 0.67
C ARG A 62 -13.11 18.22 0.95
N THR A 63 -12.74 18.43 2.22
CA THR A 63 -11.69 19.40 2.56
C THR A 63 -10.29 18.79 2.55
N LEU A 64 -10.20 17.47 2.40
CA LEU A 64 -8.93 16.76 2.31
C LEU A 64 -8.45 16.71 0.87
N GLN A 65 -7.19 17.04 0.66
CA GLN A 65 -6.56 16.95 -0.66
C GLN A 65 -5.99 15.54 -0.85
N VAL A 66 -6.83 14.60 -1.30
CA VAL A 66 -6.47 13.19 -1.48
C VAL A 66 -6.61 12.80 -2.95
N CYS A 67 -5.58 12.19 -3.49
CA CYS A 67 -5.56 11.59 -4.82
C CYS A 67 -5.65 10.07 -4.69
N ASP A 68 -6.60 9.42 -5.35
CA ASP A 68 -6.57 7.98 -5.52
C ASP A 68 -5.89 7.63 -6.85
N TYR A 69 -4.69 7.09 -6.74
CA TYR A 69 -3.86 6.72 -7.90
C TYR A 69 -4.35 5.44 -8.61
N GLY A 70 -5.34 4.75 -8.04
CA GLY A 70 -5.89 3.52 -8.57
C GLY A 70 -5.11 2.27 -8.12
N ASN A 71 -5.38 1.16 -8.80
CA ASN A 71 -4.64 -0.08 -8.57
C ASN A 71 -3.43 -0.18 -9.50
N CYS A 72 -2.34 -0.70 -8.98
CA CYS A 72 -1.27 -1.29 -9.80
C CYS A 72 -1.85 -2.42 -10.66
N ASP A 73 -1.14 -2.77 -11.73
CA ASP A 73 -1.53 -3.88 -12.59
C ASP A 73 -1.49 -5.23 -11.83
N ASP A 74 -2.13 -6.25 -12.37
CA ASP A 74 -2.11 -7.59 -11.79
C ASP A 74 -0.79 -8.29 -12.17
N PHE A 75 -0.08 -8.83 -11.19
CA PHE A 75 1.25 -9.41 -11.36
C PHE A 75 1.25 -10.89 -11.00
N ILE A 76 2.12 -11.64 -11.70
CA ILE A 76 2.38 -13.04 -11.38
C ILE A 76 3.68 -13.15 -10.55
N LEU A 77 4.72 -12.41 -10.92
CA LEU A 77 6.02 -12.47 -10.25
C LEU A 77 6.16 -11.35 -9.22
N PRO A 78 6.75 -11.63 -8.05
CA PRO A 78 7.03 -10.59 -7.04
C PRO A 78 7.89 -9.44 -7.59
N GLU A 79 8.84 -9.75 -8.45
CA GLU A 79 9.77 -8.77 -9.04
C GLU A 79 9.05 -7.73 -9.90
N ASP A 80 8.04 -8.15 -10.66
CA ASP A 80 7.23 -7.25 -11.48
C ASP A 80 6.37 -6.34 -10.59
N MET A 81 5.76 -6.90 -9.54
CA MET A 81 5.02 -6.12 -8.56
C MET A 81 5.94 -5.12 -7.84
N PHE A 82 7.15 -5.52 -7.47
CA PHE A 82 8.11 -4.63 -6.82
C PHE A 82 8.48 -3.45 -7.71
N ALA A 83 8.77 -3.71 -9.00
CA ALA A 83 9.12 -2.66 -9.96
C ALA A 83 7.98 -1.64 -10.15
N GLU A 84 6.75 -2.11 -10.24
CA GLU A 84 5.58 -1.23 -10.38
C GLU A 84 5.31 -0.42 -9.10
N VAL A 85 5.43 -1.04 -7.93
CA VAL A 85 5.26 -0.34 -6.65
C VAL A 85 6.35 0.70 -6.46
N ASP A 86 7.60 0.40 -6.79
CA ASP A 86 8.70 1.36 -6.79
C ASP A 86 8.39 2.55 -7.72
N PHE A 87 7.88 2.26 -8.92
CA PHE A 87 7.50 3.29 -9.88
C PHE A 87 6.37 4.19 -9.37
N ALA A 88 5.36 3.63 -8.70
CA ALA A 88 4.20 4.37 -8.21
C ALA A 88 4.46 5.10 -6.89
N VAL A 89 5.11 4.45 -5.92
CA VAL A 89 5.23 4.95 -4.54
C VAL A 89 6.45 5.85 -4.35
N ALA A 90 7.59 5.53 -4.94
CA ALA A 90 8.81 6.31 -4.73
C ALA A 90 8.70 7.79 -5.13
N PRO A 91 8.01 8.17 -6.22
CA PRO A 91 7.75 9.58 -6.51
C PRO A 91 6.94 10.28 -5.40
N ALA A 92 5.88 9.65 -4.89
CA ALA A 92 5.04 10.26 -3.86
C ALA A 92 5.81 10.48 -2.55
N VAL A 93 6.65 9.51 -2.14
CA VAL A 93 7.55 9.66 -0.99
C VAL A 93 8.54 10.80 -1.20
N ARG A 94 9.18 10.87 -2.38
CA ARG A 94 10.14 11.93 -2.72
C ARG A 94 9.50 13.31 -2.75
N ASP A 95 8.25 13.40 -3.22
CA ASP A 95 7.48 14.64 -3.28
C ASP A 95 6.89 15.04 -1.91
N GLY A 96 7.17 14.25 -0.86
CA GLY A 96 6.76 14.50 0.52
C GLY A 96 5.27 14.27 0.79
N LYS A 97 4.58 13.52 -0.07
CA LYS A 97 3.16 13.23 0.09
C LYS A 97 2.94 12.14 1.13
N PHE A 98 1.83 12.22 1.86
CA PHE A 98 1.39 11.13 2.73
C PHE A 98 0.90 9.96 1.87
N THR A 99 1.52 8.78 2.00
CA THR A 99 1.21 7.62 1.18
C THR A 99 0.35 6.60 1.94
N ILE A 100 -0.73 6.14 1.31
CA ILE A 100 -1.62 5.10 1.83
C ILE A 100 -1.63 3.96 0.82
N ALA A 101 -1.09 2.80 1.20
CA ALA A 101 -1.14 1.60 0.37
C ALA A 101 -2.25 0.66 0.85
N MET A 102 -3.20 0.38 0.00
CA MET A 102 -4.22 -0.65 0.22
C MET A 102 -3.75 -1.94 -0.46
N GLY A 103 -3.45 -2.95 0.32
CA GLY A 103 -2.94 -4.18 -0.21
C GLY A 103 -3.99 -5.27 -0.23
N GLY A 104 -3.55 -6.28 -0.64
CA GLY A 104 -3.03 -7.54 -0.89
C GLY A 104 -2.41 -8.16 0.37
N GLU A 105 -1.47 -9.02 0.16
CA GLU A 105 -0.75 -9.68 1.25
C GLU A 105 0.50 -8.90 1.65
N HIS A 106 1.12 -9.29 2.76
CA HIS A 106 2.13 -8.46 3.44
C HIS A 106 3.38 -8.16 2.61
N SER A 107 3.76 -9.00 1.63
CA SER A 107 4.98 -8.78 0.82
C SER A 107 4.98 -7.47 0.03
N ILE A 108 3.82 -6.86 -0.22
CA ILE A 108 3.72 -5.54 -0.86
C ILE A 108 4.47 -4.45 -0.08
N ASN A 109 4.65 -4.63 1.23
CA ASN A 109 5.37 -3.67 2.06
C ASN A 109 6.88 -3.67 1.82
N ILE A 110 7.46 -4.71 1.22
CA ILE A 110 8.90 -4.76 0.93
C ILE A 110 9.31 -3.60 -0.01
N PRO A 111 8.73 -3.44 -1.20
CA PRO A 111 9.06 -2.31 -2.07
C PRO A 111 8.61 -0.95 -1.48
N ILE A 112 7.48 -0.89 -0.77
CA ILE A 112 7.02 0.35 -0.13
C ILE A 112 8.07 0.86 0.87
N ILE A 113 8.60 -0.01 1.74
CA ILE A 113 9.62 0.37 2.72
C ILE A 113 10.91 0.84 2.01
N ARG A 114 11.29 0.19 0.92
CA ARG A 114 12.46 0.58 0.11
C ARG A 114 12.33 1.95 -0.56
N ALA A 115 11.11 2.44 -0.77
CA ALA A 115 10.88 3.78 -1.32
C ALA A 115 11.34 4.90 -0.34
N PHE A 116 11.44 4.59 0.97
CA PHE A 116 11.95 5.52 1.96
C PHE A 116 13.48 5.41 2.07
N PRO A 117 14.20 6.54 2.26
CA PRO A 117 15.64 6.50 2.47
C PRO A 117 16.02 5.68 3.71
N GLU A 118 17.15 4.98 3.64
CA GLU A 118 17.69 4.20 4.76
C GLU A 118 17.76 5.04 6.04
N ARG A 119 17.35 4.44 7.18
CA ARG A 119 17.39 5.08 8.51
C ARG A 119 16.60 6.40 8.64
N SER A 120 15.69 6.68 7.70
CA SER A 120 14.88 7.91 7.73
C SER A 120 13.54 7.75 8.41
N ILE A 121 13.11 6.52 8.67
CA ILE A 121 11.79 6.19 9.22
C ILE A 121 11.91 5.22 10.41
N ALA A 122 10.90 5.24 11.27
CA ALA A 122 10.62 4.17 12.21
C ALA A 122 9.46 3.34 11.68
N LEU A 123 9.58 2.01 11.70
CA LEU A 123 8.55 1.09 11.25
C LEU A 123 7.78 0.54 12.45
N ILE A 124 6.44 0.64 12.39
CA ILE A 124 5.52 0.03 13.35
C ILE A 124 4.71 -1.02 12.58
N SER A 125 4.77 -2.28 13.01
CA SER A 125 3.95 -3.36 12.47
C SER A 125 2.89 -3.75 13.50
N ILE A 126 1.61 -3.77 13.05
CA ILE A 126 0.48 -4.24 13.87
C ILE A 126 0.01 -5.54 13.23
N ASP A 127 0.57 -6.65 13.69
CA ASP A 127 0.42 -7.96 13.08
C ASP A 127 0.45 -9.07 14.15
N ALA A 128 -0.26 -10.18 13.90
CA ALA A 128 -0.23 -11.37 14.77
C ALA A 128 1.08 -12.16 14.62
N HIS A 129 1.88 -11.90 13.58
CA HIS A 129 3.12 -12.60 13.26
C HIS A 129 4.30 -11.63 13.22
N LEU A 130 5.51 -12.18 13.33
CA LEU A 130 6.74 -11.40 13.25
C LEU A 130 7.23 -11.18 11.81
N ASP A 131 6.82 -12.03 10.87
CA ASP A 131 7.20 -12.02 9.44
C ASP A 131 8.70 -11.72 9.19
N SER A 132 9.55 -12.33 10.06
CA SER A 132 10.99 -12.08 10.13
C SER A 132 11.82 -13.24 9.56
N ARG A 133 11.21 -14.11 8.76
CA ARG A 133 11.92 -15.22 8.12
C ARG A 133 12.90 -14.67 7.08
N ASP A 134 14.04 -15.33 6.96
CA ASP A 134 15.00 -14.99 5.90
C ASP A 134 14.50 -15.44 4.53
N GLU A 135 13.84 -16.60 4.50
CA GLU A 135 13.22 -17.20 3.33
C GLU A 135 11.94 -17.96 3.75
N TYR A 136 10.92 -17.97 2.88
CA TYR A 136 9.72 -18.75 3.03
C TYR A 136 9.19 -19.21 1.68
N LEU A 137 8.86 -20.51 1.53
CA LEU A 137 8.40 -21.15 0.29
C LEU A 137 9.35 -20.91 -0.91
N GLY A 138 10.66 -20.90 -0.66
CA GLY A 138 11.68 -20.75 -1.70
C GLY A 138 11.94 -19.31 -2.15
N THR A 139 11.43 -18.31 -1.42
CA THR A 139 11.68 -16.91 -1.76
C THR A 139 11.90 -16.04 -0.52
N PRO A 140 12.87 -15.10 -0.57
CA PRO A 140 13.05 -14.09 0.47
C PRO A 140 12.01 -12.95 0.38
N ASN A 141 11.20 -12.92 -0.66
CA ASN A 141 10.24 -11.87 -0.99
C ASN A 141 8.78 -12.28 -0.66
N SER A 142 8.59 -13.19 0.29
CA SER A 142 7.27 -13.64 0.73
C SER A 142 6.71 -12.77 1.85
N HIS A 143 5.38 -12.89 2.09
CA HIS A 143 4.69 -12.25 3.20
C HIS A 143 5.39 -12.50 4.55
N ALA A 144 5.93 -13.70 4.78
CA ALA A 144 6.59 -14.08 6.04
C ALA A 144 8.01 -13.50 6.22
N CYS A 145 8.52 -12.71 5.25
CA CYS A 145 9.88 -12.19 5.23
C CYS A 145 9.94 -10.65 5.33
N VAL A 146 8.81 -9.97 5.42
CA VAL A 146 8.71 -8.50 5.31
C VAL A 146 9.54 -7.79 6.36
N MET A 147 9.42 -8.17 7.63
CA MET A 147 10.15 -7.51 8.72
C MET A 147 11.65 -7.80 8.67
N ARG A 148 12.06 -8.95 8.11
CA ARG A 148 13.46 -9.21 7.83
C ARG A 148 13.99 -8.28 6.74
N ARG A 149 13.27 -8.14 5.62
CA ARG A 149 13.65 -7.22 4.55
C ARG A 149 13.64 -5.76 4.99
N ALA A 150 12.69 -5.39 5.86
CA ALA A 150 12.67 -4.07 6.48
C ALA A 150 13.93 -3.81 7.32
N ALA A 151 14.33 -4.77 8.17
CA ALA A 151 15.54 -4.66 8.97
C ALA A 151 16.82 -4.58 8.11
N ASP A 152 16.89 -5.37 7.04
CA ASP A 152 18.02 -5.32 6.10
C ASP A 152 18.16 -3.95 5.41
N HIS A 153 17.04 -3.24 5.17
CA HIS A 153 17.04 -1.93 4.54
C HIS A 153 17.25 -0.78 5.54
N LEU A 154 16.61 -0.85 6.69
CA LEU A 154 16.63 0.25 7.67
C LEU A 154 17.85 0.21 8.61
N GLY A 155 18.51 -0.92 8.78
CA GLY A 155 19.74 -1.13 9.57
C GLY A 155 19.45 -1.50 11.01
#